data_bd66ab033ff75e911a104199b6135839
#
_entry.id   bd66ab033ff75e911a104199b6135839
#
_cell.length_a   1.000
_cell.length_b   1.000
_cell.length_c   1.000
_cell.angle_alpha   90.00
_cell.angle_beta   90.00
_cell.angle_gamma   90.00
#
_symmetry.space_group_name_H-M   'P 1'
#
loop_
_entity.id
_entity.type
_entity.pdbx_description
1 polymer ?
#
loop_
_entity_poly.entity_id
_entity_poly.type
_entity_poly.pdbx_seq_one_letter_code
_entity_poly.pdbx_strand_id
1 'polypeptide(L)'
;TAILMAHGVMPWLSAAFAFAAGVIFTVQVYRWWYKPVLKEPMLWILFAGYLFTGLGLIAVGASYFKPAFLNLGVHLIGVGGIGVLTLGMMARTALGHTGNSIYPPPKAVPVAFWLMMAATAVRMVAVFSSGTAYTHSIRTSSVLFALALLVYAWKYIPWLIRPRSDGRPG
;
A
#
# COMPACT_ATOMS: atom_id res chain seq x y z
N THR A 1 16.66 -3.06 -11.15
CA THR A 1 16.92 -3.86 -9.94
C THR A 1 16.25 -5.23 -10.03
N ALA A 2 14.92 -5.33 -10.26
CA ALA A 2 14.20 -6.61 -10.38
C ALA A 2 14.74 -7.51 -11.50
N ILE A 3 15.04 -6.95 -12.66
CA ILE A 3 15.61 -7.68 -13.81
C ILE A 3 17.00 -8.24 -13.46
N LEU A 4 17.85 -7.44 -12.82
CA LEU A 4 19.18 -7.87 -12.40
C LEU A 4 19.14 -8.98 -11.34
N MET A 5 18.18 -8.93 -10.43
CA MET A 5 17.95 -9.99 -9.44
C MET A 5 17.45 -11.27 -10.11
N ALA A 6 16.51 -11.17 -11.04
CA ALA A 6 15.94 -12.33 -11.76
C ALA A 6 16.99 -13.09 -12.60
N HIS A 7 17.97 -12.40 -13.15
CA HIS A 7 19.02 -12.99 -13.97
C HIS A 7 20.31 -13.33 -13.22
N GLY A 8 20.36 -13.07 -11.91
CA GLY A 8 21.55 -13.38 -11.10
C GLY A 8 22.81 -12.56 -11.47
N VAL A 9 22.65 -11.52 -12.30
CA VAL A 9 23.75 -10.65 -12.72
C VAL A 9 23.99 -9.60 -11.66
N MET A 10 25.16 -9.60 -11.04
CA MET A 10 25.60 -8.65 -9.99
C MET A 10 24.57 -8.49 -8.83
N PRO A 11 24.24 -9.56 -8.09
CA PRO A 11 23.20 -9.53 -7.07
C PRO A 11 23.47 -8.49 -5.96
N TRP A 12 24.75 -8.24 -5.63
CA TRP A 12 25.14 -7.20 -4.68
C TRP A 12 24.76 -5.76 -5.14
N LEU A 13 24.89 -5.49 -6.45
CA LEU A 13 24.56 -4.19 -7.03
C LEU A 13 23.05 -3.96 -6.99
N SER A 14 22.27 -4.99 -7.33
CA SER A 14 20.82 -4.95 -7.24
C SER A 14 20.33 -4.73 -5.81
N ALA A 15 20.97 -5.40 -4.84
CA ALA A 15 20.69 -5.22 -3.43
C ALA A 15 21.02 -3.81 -2.95
N ALA A 16 22.18 -3.26 -3.36
CA ALA A 16 22.59 -1.91 -3.03
C ALA A 16 21.59 -0.85 -3.55
N PHE A 17 21.17 -0.97 -4.81
CA PHE A 17 20.16 -0.07 -5.39
C PHE A 17 18.81 -0.18 -4.70
N ALA A 18 18.33 -1.40 -4.38
CA ALA A 18 17.08 -1.58 -3.66
C ALA A 18 17.16 -0.94 -2.26
N PHE A 19 18.25 -1.18 -1.54
CA PHE A 19 18.47 -0.62 -0.22
C PHE A 19 18.54 0.92 -0.26
N ALA A 20 19.34 1.49 -1.16
CA ALA A 20 19.48 2.93 -1.32
C ALA A 20 18.14 3.59 -1.68
N ALA A 21 17.39 3.03 -2.64
CA ALA A 21 16.06 3.51 -3.00
C ALA A 21 15.12 3.46 -1.79
N GLY A 22 15.11 2.36 -1.03
CA GLY A 22 14.27 2.23 0.17
C GLY A 22 14.60 3.26 1.25
N VAL A 23 15.88 3.56 1.46
CA VAL A 23 16.32 4.63 2.38
C VAL A 23 15.83 5.99 1.89
N ILE A 24 15.97 6.29 0.60
CA ILE A 24 15.49 7.56 0.01
C ILE A 24 13.99 7.70 0.23
N PHE A 25 13.18 6.69 -0.07
CA PHE A 25 11.73 6.70 0.14
C PHE A 25 11.38 6.96 1.62
N THR A 26 12.04 6.27 2.53
CA THR A 26 11.78 6.40 3.97
C THR A 26 12.16 7.80 4.48
N VAL A 27 13.29 8.33 4.04
CA VAL A 27 13.74 9.70 4.37
C VAL A 27 12.78 10.74 3.81
N GLN A 28 12.26 10.54 2.59
CA GLN A 28 11.26 11.45 2.01
C GLN A 28 9.97 11.47 2.84
N VAL A 29 9.47 10.33 3.29
CA VAL A 29 8.30 10.29 4.20
C VAL A 29 8.56 11.11 5.44
N TYR A 30 9.73 10.94 6.07
CA TYR A 30 10.11 11.71 7.26
C TYR A 30 10.18 13.22 6.98
N ARG A 31 10.77 13.64 5.87
CA ARG A 31 10.89 15.05 5.49
C ARG A 31 9.56 15.71 5.14
N TRP A 32 8.60 14.95 4.58
CA TRP A 32 7.26 15.45 4.24
C TRP A 32 6.29 15.37 5.41
N TRP A 33 6.70 14.73 6.51
CA TRP A 33 5.84 14.51 7.65
C TRP A 33 5.48 15.83 8.35
N TYR A 34 4.17 16.01 8.60
CA TYR A 34 3.66 17.04 9.48
C TYR A 34 2.42 16.50 10.22
N LYS A 35 2.25 16.89 11.49
CA LYS A 35 1.23 16.33 12.38
C LYS A 35 -0.21 16.33 11.81
N PRO A 36 -0.70 17.38 11.10
CA PRO A 36 -2.04 17.40 10.52
C PRO A 36 -2.31 16.28 9.49
N VAL A 37 -1.31 15.64 8.88
CA VAL A 37 -1.48 14.51 7.97
C VAL A 37 -2.34 13.40 8.60
N LEU A 38 -2.17 13.12 9.88
CA LEU A 38 -2.91 12.07 10.58
C LEU A 38 -4.42 12.32 10.67
N LYS A 39 -4.85 13.57 10.58
CA LYS A 39 -6.28 13.95 10.63
C LYS A 39 -6.97 13.75 9.28
N GLU A 40 -6.19 13.64 8.20
CA GLU A 40 -6.70 13.59 6.83
C GLU A 40 -6.53 12.18 6.23
N PRO A 41 -7.60 11.35 6.18
CA PRO A 41 -7.51 9.98 5.66
C PRO A 41 -6.90 9.90 4.27
N MET A 42 -7.24 10.82 3.38
CA MET A 42 -6.75 10.88 2.01
C MET A 42 -5.24 11.21 1.90
N LEU A 43 -4.63 11.66 2.99
CA LEU A 43 -3.18 11.95 3.04
C LEU A 43 -2.42 10.84 3.76
N TRP A 44 -2.81 10.49 5.00
CA TRP A 44 -2.04 9.52 5.77
C TRP A 44 -1.94 8.15 5.09
N ILE A 45 -2.96 7.74 4.31
CA ILE A 45 -2.93 6.48 3.57
C ILE A 45 -1.81 6.47 2.52
N LEU A 46 -1.57 7.59 1.84
CA LEU A 46 -0.49 7.72 0.85
C LEU A 46 0.89 7.69 1.53
N PHE A 47 1.02 8.37 2.68
CA PHE A 47 2.24 8.32 3.48
C PHE A 47 2.54 6.90 3.97
N ALA A 48 1.51 6.18 4.44
CA ALA A 48 1.65 4.80 4.89
C ALA A 48 2.11 3.87 3.74
N GLY A 49 1.46 3.95 2.58
CA GLY A 49 1.84 3.13 1.43
C GLY A 49 3.23 3.45 0.90
N TYR A 50 3.61 4.73 0.89
CA TYR A 50 4.95 5.14 0.50
C TYR A 50 6.01 4.64 1.48
N LEU A 51 5.72 4.70 2.79
CA LEU A 51 6.58 4.15 3.84
C LEU A 51 6.74 2.62 3.70
N PHE A 52 5.65 1.89 3.48
CA PHE A 52 5.73 0.44 3.27
C PHE A 52 6.55 0.07 2.04
N THR A 53 6.47 0.86 0.96
CA THR A 53 7.32 0.68 -0.22
C THR A 53 8.79 0.88 0.13
N GLY A 54 9.12 1.93 0.87
CA GLY A 54 10.49 2.21 1.32
C GLY A 54 11.05 1.09 2.21
N LEU A 55 10.30 0.70 3.25
CA LEU A 55 10.69 -0.40 4.14
C LEU A 55 10.80 -1.74 3.40
N GLY A 56 9.91 -1.99 2.45
CA GLY A 56 9.95 -3.18 1.62
C GLY A 56 11.20 -3.24 0.73
N LEU A 57 11.59 -2.11 0.13
CA LEU A 57 12.82 -2.01 -0.66
C LEU A 57 14.07 -2.20 0.19
N ILE A 58 14.09 -1.66 1.43
CA ILE A 58 15.18 -1.93 2.39
C ILE A 58 15.26 -3.43 2.68
N ALA A 59 14.13 -4.09 2.94
CA ALA A 59 14.10 -5.53 3.19
C ALA A 59 14.57 -6.33 1.97
N VAL A 60 14.16 -5.96 0.76
CA VAL A 60 14.65 -6.58 -0.49
C VAL A 60 16.16 -6.39 -0.62
N GLY A 61 16.71 -5.21 -0.33
CA GLY A 61 18.15 -4.99 -0.34
C GLY A 61 18.87 -5.83 0.72
N ALA A 62 18.33 -5.88 1.94
CA ALA A 62 18.87 -6.68 3.03
C ALA A 62 18.80 -8.20 2.79
N SER A 63 17.97 -8.65 1.86
CA SER A 63 17.86 -10.08 1.51
C SER A 63 19.15 -10.66 0.92
N TYR A 64 20.06 -9.83 0.44
CA TYR A 64 21.40 -10.24 0.02
C TYR A 64 22.17 -10.92 1.15
N PHE A 65 22.03 -10.43 2.37
CA PHE A 65 22.68 -11.00 3.56
C PHE A 65 21.82 -12.08 4.22
N LYS A 66 20.50 -11.93 4.20
CA LYS A 66 19.56 -12.86 4.83
C LYS A 66 18.36 -13.10 3.93
N PRO A 67 18.30 -14.22 3.20
CA PRO A 67 17.25 -14.50 2.20
C PRO A 67 15.81 -14.39 2.71
N ALA A 68 15.57 -14.62 4.02
CA ALA A 68 14.24 -14.47 4.63
C ALA A 68 13.65 -13.06 4.47
N PHE A 69 14.48 -12.02 4.36
CA PHE A 69 14.02 -10.65 4.15
C PHE A 69 13.42 -10.41 2.76
N LEU A 70 13.68 -11.27 1.78
CA LEU A 70 13.04 -11.14 0.46
C LEU A 70 11.53 -11.29 0.56
N ASN A 71 11.06 -12.30 1.27
CA ASN A 71 9.62 -12.54 1.47
C ASN A 71 8.95 -11.38 2.21
N LEU A 72 9.60 -10.86 3.26
CA LEU A 72 9.14 -9.66 3.97
C LEU A 72 9.03 -8.46 3.01
N GLY A 73 10.09 -8.19 2.23
CA GLY A 73 10.13 -7.06 1.30
C GLY A 73 9.06 -7.14 0.22
N VAL A 74 8.88 -8.31 -0.39
CA VAL A 74 7.86 -8.53 -1.43
C VAL A 74 6.45 -8.29 -0.88
N HIS A 75 6.15 -8.78 0.32
CA HIS A 75 4.82 -8.56 0.93
C HIS A 75 4.61 -7.12 1.40
N LEU A 76 5.63 -6.45 1.93
CA LEU A 76 5.55 -5.02 2.26
C LEU A 76 5.27 -4.18 1.02
N ILE A 77 5.97 -4.42 -0.07
CA ILE A 77 5.75 -3.69 -1.33
C ILE A 77 4.39 -4.04 -1.92
N GLY A 78 4.03 -5.33 -2.02
CA GLY A 78 2.83 -5.76 -2.72
C GLY A 78 1.54 -5.35 -1.98
N VAL A 79 1.42 -5.71 -0.71
CA VAL A 79 0.19 -5.44 0.07
C VAL A 79 0.25 -4.04 0.69
N GLY A 80 1.35 -3.71 1.37
CA GLY A 80 1.51 -2.43 2.05
C GLY A 80 1.76 -1.26 1.11
N GLY A 81 2.67 -1.41 0.15
CA GLY A 81 2.98 -0.37 -0.82
C GLY A 81 1.90 -0.24 -1.89
N ILE A 82 1.86 -1.19 -2.83
CA ILE A 82 0.97 -1.13 -3.99
C ILE A 82 -0.49 -1.14 -3.57
N GLY A 83 -0.92 -2.08 -2.70
CA GLY A 83 -2.31 -2.18 -2.26
C GLY A 83 -2.82 -0.91 -1.59
N VAL A 84 -2.05 -0.37 -0.64
CA VAL A 84 -2.41 0.83 0.12
C VAL A 84 -2.41 2.08 -0.76
N LEU A 85 -1.34 2.29 -1.58
CA LEU A 85 -1.25 3.44 -2.48
C LEU A 85 -2.35 3.42 -3.54
N THR A 86 -2.59 2.26 -4.17
CA THR A 86 -3.62 2.12 -5.20
C THR A 86 -4.99 2.46 -4.64
N LEU A 87 -5.36 1.90 -3.48
CA LEU A 87 -6.65 2.20 -2.85
C LEU A 87 -6.78 3.69 -2.50
N GLY A 88 -5.73 4.29 -1.94
CA GLY A 88 -5.70 5.72 -1.61
C GLY A 88 -5.85 6.62 -2.85
N MET A 89 -5.10 6.33 -3.90
CA MET A 89 -5.17 7.07 -5.17
C MET A 89 -6.52 6.87 -5.87
N MET A 90 -7.02 5.63 -5.94
CA MET A 90 -8.33 5.35 -6.53
C MET A 90 -9.44 6.12 -5.83
N ALA A 91 -9.44 6.16 -4.49
CA ALA A 91 -10.43 6.90 -3.72
C ALA A 91 -10.38 8.41 -4.02
N ARG A 92 -9.18 8.98 -4.08
CA ARG A 92 -8.98 10.41 -4.36
C ARG A 92 -9.35 10.79 -5.80
N THR A 93 -8.88 10.02 -6.78
CA THR A 93 -9.15 10.30 -8.20
C THR A 93 -10.63 10.12 -8.54
N ALA A 94 -11.28 9.08 -7.99
CA ALA A 94 -12.70 8.85 -8.21
C ALA A 94 -13.56 10.01 -7.71
N LEU A 95 -13.26 10.59 -6.54
CA LEU A 95 -13.96 11.79 -6.05
C LEU A 95 -13.78 12.98 -7.00
N GLY A 96 -12.55 13.25 -7.44
CA GLY A 96 -12.26 14.34 -8.38
C GLY A 96 -12.96 14.17 -9.73
N HIS A 97 -12.93 12.96 -10.29
CA HIS A 97 -13.55 12.68 -11.59
C HIS A 97 -15.08 12.66 -11.54
N THR A 98 -15.68 12.38 -10.40
CA THR A 98 -17.15 12.38 -10.24
C THR A 98 -17.73 13.71 -9.77
N GLY A 99 -16.89 14.74 -9.57
CA GLY A 99 -17.30 16.05 -9.09
C GLY A 99 -17.69 16.09 -7.61
N ASN A 100 -17.35 15.05 -6.84
CA ASN A 100 -17.59 14.97 -5.41
C ASN A 100 -16.45 15.61 -4.61
N SER A 101 -16.77 16.14 -3.41
CA SER A 101 -15.78 16.73 -2.53
C SER A 101 -14.80 15.68 -2.00
N ILE A 102 -13.51 16.03 -2.04
CA ILE A 102 -12.45 15.21 -1.42
C ILE A 102 -12.47 15.38 0.10
N TYR A 103 -12.91 16.53 0.60
CA TYR A 103 -12.95 16.87 2.02
C TYR A 103 -14.34 17.38 2.42
N PRO A 104 -14.95 16.81 3.48
CA PRO A 104 -14.56 15.57 4.16
C PRO A 104 -14.81 14.34 3.26
N PRO A 105 -13.95 13.31 3.37
CA PRO A 105 -14.16 12.08 2.61
C PRO A 105 -15.38 11.30 3.11
N PRO A 106 -16.03 10.49 2.24
CA PRO A 106 -17.11 9.62 2.67
C PRO A 106 -16.69 8.69 3.81
N LYS A 107 -17.58 8.43 4.76
CA LYS A 107 -17.29 7.60 5.95
C LYS A 107 -16.78 6.17 5.60
N ALA A 108 -17.15 5.64 4.45
CA ALA A 108 -16.67 4.34 3.98
C ALA A 108 -15.17 4.32 3.66
N VAL A 109 -14.59 5.47 3.31
CA VAL A 109 -13.18 5.58 2.90
C VAL A 109 -12.21 5.24 4.03
N PRO A 110 -12.30 5.88 5.21
CA PRO A 110 -11.44 5.50 6.33
C PRO A 110 -11.59 4.03 6.72
N VAL A 111 -12.80 3.46 6.62
CA VAL A 111 -13.02 2.03 6.90
C VAL A 111 -12.25 1.15 5.91
N ALA A 112 -12.34 1.43 4.60
CA ALA A 112 -11.57 0.71 3.59
C ALA A 112 -10.06 0.82 3.83
N PHE A 113 -9.58 2.01 4.22
CA PHE A 113 -8.16 2.24 4.50
C PHE A 113 -7.68 1.44 5.72
N TRP A 114 -8.43 1.42 6.81
CA TRP A 114 -8.08 0.64 7.99
C TRP A 114 -8.13 -0.87 7.73
N LEU A 115 -9.07 -1.36 6.92
CA LEU A 115 -9.09 -2.76 6.48
C LEU A 115 -7.83 -3.11 5.68
N MET A 116 -7.39 -2.24 4.79
CA MET A 116 -6.17 -2.43 4.01
C MET A 116 -4.92 -2.41 4.90
N MET A 117 -4.87 -1.51 5.88
CA MET A 117 -3.78 -1.48 6.88
C MET A 117 -3.75 -2.76 7.72
N ALA A 118 -4.91 -3.23 8.17
CA ALA A 118 -5.03 -4.51 8.90
C ALA A 118 -4.60 -5.69 8.03
N ALA A 119 -5.00 -5.72 6.75
CA ALA A 119 -4.54 -6.73 5.79
C ALA A 119 -3.01 -6.76 5.68
N THR A 120 -2.38 -5.58 5.61
CA THR A 120 -0.91 -5.46 5.57
C THR A 120 -0.28 -5.98 6.86
N ALA A 121 -0.79 -5.57 8.02
CA ALA A 121 -0.26 -6.01 9.32
C ALA A 121 -0.35 -7.53 9.49
N VAL A 122 -1.49 -8.14 9.17
CA VAL A 122 -1.68 -9.59 9.23
C VAL A 122 -0.77 -10.32 8.22
N ARG A 123 -0.54 -9.72 7.05
CA ARG A 123 0.41 -10.26 6.06
C ARG A 123 1.84 -10.27 6.59
N MET A 124 2.23 -9.26 7.35
CA MET A 124 3.56 -9.23 8.00
C MET A 124 3.69 -10.32 9.07
N VAL A 125 2.63 -10.58 9.85
CA VAL A 125 2.60 -11.70 10.81
C VAL A 125 2.82 -13.03 10.09
N ALA A 126 2.22 -13.23 8.91
CA ALA A 126 2.40 -14.45 8.12
C ALA A 126 3.86 -14.72 7.77
N VAL A 127 4.66 -13.68 7.48
CA VAL A 127 6.09 -13.85 7.12
C VAL A 127 6.90 -14.51 8.22
N PHE A 128 6.52 -14.30 9.48
CA PHE A 128 7.19 -14.86 10.66
C PHE A 128 6.49 -16.12 11.21
N SER A 129 5.44 -16.58 10.56
CA SER A 129 4.64 -17.74 10.95
C SER A 129 4.97 -18.96 10.11
N SER A 130 4.62 -20.15 10.61
CA SER A 130 4.76 -21.44 9.91
C SER A 130 3.53 -22.32 10.10
N GLY A 131 3.39 -23.37 9.28
CA GLY A 131 2.31 -24.35 9.40
C GLY A 131 0.91 -23.72 9.28
N THR A 132 0.03 -24.11 10.19
CA THR A 132 -1.37 -23.65 10.21
C THR A 132 -1.49 -22.15 10.47
N ALA A 133 -0.65 -21.58 11.32
CA ALA A 133 -0.63 -20.14 11.61
C ALA A 133 -0.32 -19.32 10.36
N TYR A 134 0.64 -19.75 9.52
CA TYR A 134 0.92 -19.15 8.22
C TYR A 134 -0.32 -19.15 7.33
N THR A 135 -0.97 -20.30 7.16
CA THR A 135 -2.14 -20.44 6.30
C THR A 135 -3.31 -19.55 6.77
N HIS A 136 -3.57 -19.52 8.08
CA HIS A 136 -4.61 -18.64 8.64
C HIS A 136 -4.29 -17.16 8.42
N SER A 137 -3.05 -16.74 8.67
CA SER A 137 -2.64 -15.35 8.47
C SER A 137 -2.77 -14.93 7.00
N ILE A 138 -2.36 -15.77 6.05
CA ILE A 138 -2.52 -15.49 4.61
C ILE A 138 -4.00 -15.36 4.25
N ARG A 139 -4.86 -16.30 4.66
CA ARG A 139 -6.30 -16.26 4.38
C ARG A 139 -6.94 -15.01 4.98
N THR A 140 -6.70 -14.73 6.25
CA THR A 140 -7.24 -13.54 6.93
C THR A 140 -6.80 -12.25 6.25
N SER A 141 -5.51 -12.11 5.92
CA SER A 141 -5.00 -10.96 5.17
C SER A 141 -5.70 -10.81 3.81
N SER A 142 -5.90 -11.91 3.09
CA SER A 142 -6.57 -11.88 1.77
C SER A 142 -8.04 -11.48 1.89
N VAL A 143 -8.75 -11.95 2.91
CA VAL A 143 -10.14 -11.56 3.19
C VAL A 143 -10.23 -10.07 3.53
N LEU A 144 -9.35 -9.57 4.41
CA LEU A 144 -9.32 -8.16 4.78
C LEU A 144 -9.00 -7.26 3.57
N PHE A 145 -8.08 -7.68 2.71
CA PHE A 145 -7.75 -7.00 1.46
C PHE A 145 -8.96 -6.93 0.52
N ALA A 146 -9.65 -8.06 0.32
CA ALA A 146 -10.86 -8.13 -0.50
C ALA A 146 -11.98 -7.25 0.08
N LEU A 147 -12.21 -7.29 1.40
CA LEU A 147 -13.19 -6.44 2.07
C LEU A 147 -12.88 -4.94 1.90
N ALA A 148 -11.61 -4.54 1.98
CA ALA A 148 -11.21 -3.15 1.74
C ALA A 148 -11.62 -2.69 0.33
N LEU A 149 -11.37 -3.51 -0.69
CA LEU A 149 -11.76 -3.22 -2.07
C LEU A 149 -13.29 -3.27 -2.27
N LEU A 150 -13.99 -4.19 -1.61
CA LEU A 150 -15.45 -4.28 -1.68
C LEU A 150 -16.12 -3.06 -1.05
N VAL A 151 -15.64 -2.57 0.10
CA VAL A 151 -16.14 -1.34 0.73
C VAL A 151 -15.90 -0.13 -0.18
N TYR A 152 -14.73 -0.05 -0.82
CA TYR A 152 -14.45 0.95 -1.83
C TYR A 152 -15.43 0.84 -3.01
N ALA A 153 -15.53 -0.32 -3.63
CA ALA A 153 -16.37 -0.57 -4.79
C ALA A 153 -17.85 -0.25 -4.51
N TRP A 154 -18.38 -0.74 -3.39
CA TRP A 154 -19.76 -0.46 -2.96
C TRP A 154 -20.06 1.05 -2.89
N LYS A 155 -19.10 1.85 -2.40
CA LYS A 155 -19.32 3.29 -2.26
C LYS A 155 -19.09 4.05 -3.56
N TYR A 156 -18.11 3.66 -4.37
CA TYR A 156 -17.66 4.45 -5.51
C TYR A 156 -18.29 4.04 -6.86
N ILE A 157 -18.63 2.75 -7.05
CA ILE A 157 -19.26 2.31 -8.32
C ILE A 157 -20.50 3.13 -8.66
N PRO A 158 -21.45 3.40 -7.72
CA PRO A 158 -22.62 4.22 -8.05
C PRO A 158 -22.30 5.63 -8.55
N TRP A 159 -21.18 6.20 -8.14
CA TRP A 159 -20.73 7.51 -8.60
C TRP A 159 -20.01 7.46 -9.93
N LEU A 160 -19.23 6.41 -10.17
CA LEU A 160 -18.47 6.24 -11.41
C LEU A 160 -19.34 5.94 -12.62
N ILE A 161 -20.54 5.37 -12.43
CA ILE A 161 -21.51 5.05 -13.50
C ILE A 161 -22.57 6.13 -13.73
N ARG A 162 -22.55 7.20 -12.94
CA ARG A 162 -23.50 8.33 -13.07
C ARG A 162 -22.81 9.54 -13.70
N PRO A 163 -23.58 10.45 -14.34
CA PRO A 163 -23.04 11.74 -14.72
C PRO A 163 -22.43 12.47 -13.52
N ARG A 164 -21.45 13.33 -13.80
CA ARG A 164 -20.78 14.13 -12.77
C ARG A 164 -21.78 14.97 -11.97
N SER A 165 -21.56 15.05 -10.66
CA SER A 165 -22.43 15.81 -9.75
C SER A 165 -22.36 17.33 -9.97
N ASP A 166 -21.28 17.84 -10.59
CA ASP A 166 -21.05 19.25 -10.89
C ASP A 166 -21.50 19.68 -12.29
N GLY A 167 -22.12 18.78 -13.08
CA GLY A 167 -22.65 19.06 -14.43
C GLY A 167 -21.57 19.27 -15.51
N ARG A 168 -20.29 19.13 -15.20
CA ARG A 168 -19.22 19.24 -16.20
C ARG A 168 -19.11 17.95 -17.03
N PRO A 169 -18.62 18.03 -18.28
CA PRO A 169 -18.33 16.82 -19.04
C PRO A 169 -17.29 15.97 -18.30
N GLY A 170 -17.49 14.66 -18.34
CA GLY A 170 -16.62 13.65 -17.69
C GLY A 170 -15.34 13.40 -18.47
#